data_35e5ce8a417b83fff0dd7f166e59bb6f
#
_entry.id   35e5ce8a417b83fff0dd7f166e59bb6f
#
_cell.length_a   1.000
_cell.length_b   1.000
_cell.length_c   1.000
_cell.angle_alpha   90.00
_cell.angle_beta   90.00
_cell.angle_gamma   90.00
#
_symmetry.space_group_name_H-M   'P 1'
#
loop_
_entity.id
_entity.type
_entity.pdbx_description
1 polymer ?
#
loop_
_entity_poly.entity_id
_entity_poly.type
_entity_poly.pdbx_seq_one_letter_code
_entity_poly.pdbx_strand_id
1 'polypeptide(L)'
;MRLALAFGAGGFDIVVVALAGFLIRGGIVLLALPSVVLPSVIGIAGVTGVDAFGIDGRPTMWFFEIVTIVIGGVVAWLALASVIGSLIDVWLIEAAVGGTDRPIRRGRPLPGIGLLLDMVAVRGICLLPLAGALAWAGSRIYTAAYDELTTPSNLATPLPVRIVENAADAVILVTVVWLATETIAALAVRRLVLSDDGVRRSLVGALVQIVRRPASTAATVLASTGATVLATALALAATATAFDWCRVAARNQQPIAVALDFGPLSTTRDFRPVVFVLTALVLAIAWVTAAALSGIASAWRSAAWTGEVEASMSNDRIGPAPAELGLSGGPGERSGD
;
A
#
# COMPACT_ATOMS: atom_id res chain seq x y z
N MET A 1 5.74 -17.25 15.41
CA MET A 1 6.84 -18.22 15.25
C MET A 1 6.84 -18.90 13.87
N ARG A 2 5.70 -19.35 13.30
CA ARG A 2 5.63 -19.92 11.92
C ARG A 2 6.00 -18.92 10.81
N LEU A 3 5.70 -17.64 10.98
CA LEU A 3 6.08 -16.55 10.07
C LEU A 3 7.61 -16.37 9.94
N ALA A 4 8.34 -16.50 11.03
CA ALA A 4 9.81 -16.43 11.02
C ALA A 4 10.45 -17.60 10.26
N LEU A 5 9.81 -18.78 10.27
CA LEU A 5 10.25 -19.96 9.52
C LEU A 5 9.97 -19.84 8.02
N ALA A 6 8.86 -19.21 7.61
CA ALA A 6 8.58 -18.91 6.20
C ALA A 6 9.59 -17.90 5.61
N PHE A 7 10.02 -16.91 6.40
CA PHE A 7 11.10 -15.99 6.00
C PHE A 7 12.48 -16.67 5.95
N GLY A 8 12.71 -17.74 6.75
CA GLY A 8 13.99 -18.46 6.77
C GLY A 8 14.23 -19.41 5.59
N ALA A 9 13.16 -19.94 4.99
CA ALA A 9 13.27 -20.99 3.96
C ALA A 9 13.13 -20.50 2.51
N GLY A 10 12.59 -19.29 2.28
CA GLY A 10 12.37 -18.70 0.95
C GLY A 10 12.75 -17.21 0.86
N GLY A 11 13.61 -16.76 1.74
CA GLY A 11 13.87 -15.40 2.19
C GLY A 11 13.82 -14.26 1.15
N PHE A 12 14.76 -14.26 0.22
CA PHE A 12 14.98 -13.10 -0.67
C PHE A 12 13.92 -12.99 -1.79
N ASP A 13 13.56 -14.11 -2.40
CA ASP A 13 12.62 -14.15 -3.53
C ASP A 13 11.22 -13.66 -3.12
N ILE A 14 10.76 -14.03 -1.91
CA ILE A 14 9.46 -13.57 -1.38
C ILE A 14 9.45 -12.05 -1.21
N VAL A 15 10.53 -11.48 -0.68
CA VAL A 15 10.66 -10.03 -0.48
C VAL A 15 10.69 -9.30 -1.82
N VAL A 16 11.41 -9.81 -2.81
CA VAL A 16 11.49 -9.20 -4.16
C VAL A 16 10.13 -9.22 -4.85
N VAL A 17 9.41 -10.34 -4.80
CA VAL A 17 8.07 -10.44 -5.40
C VAL A 17 7.06 -9.56 -4.66
N ALA A 18 7.12 -9.52 -3.33
CA ALA A 18 6.28 -8.63 -2.54
C ALA A 18 6.58 -7.14 -2.81
N LEU A 19 7.87 -6.80 -2.98
CA LEU A 19 8.30 -5.46 -3.40
C LEU A 19 7.75 -5.13 -4.80
N ALA A 20 7.85 -6.03 -5.76
CA ALA A 20 7.28 -5.82 -7.09
C ALA A 20 5.77 -5.56 -7.00
N GLY A 21 5.05 -6.33 -6.18
CA GLY A 21 3.62 -6.11 -5.91
C GLY A 21 3.32 -4.76 -5.28
N PHE A 22 4.15 -4.31 -4.35
CA PHE A 22 4.03 -3.00 -3.74
C PHE A 22 4.26 -1.88 -4.77
N LEU A 23 5.33 -1.96 -5.55
CA LEU A 23 5.69 -0.94 -6.55
C LEU A 23 4.61 -0.79 -7.62
N ILE A 24 4.10 -1.90 -8.16
CA ILE A 24 3.07 -1.91 -9.20
C ILE A 24 1.74 -1.33 -8.68
N ARG A 25 1.41 -1.52 -7.41
CA ARG A 25 0.19 -0.97 -6.78
C ARG A 25 0.30 0.50 -6.37
N GLY A 26 1.28 1.21 -6.87
CA GLY A 26 1.49 2.64 -6.61
C GLY A 26 2.57 2.94 -5.59
N GLY A 27 3.22 1.94 -5.01
CA GLY A 27 4.34 2.12 -4.09
C GLY A 27 5.51 2.88 -4.71
N ILE A 28 5.70 2.76 -6.02
CA ILE A 28 6.71 3.55 -6.74
C ILE A 28 6.44 5.06 -6.63
N VAL A 29 5.16 5.48 -6.69
CA VAL A 29 4.78 6.89 -6.53
C VAL A 29 5.09 7.35 -5.11
N LEU A 30 4.77 6.54 -4.10
CA LEU A 30 5.09 6.85 -2.70
C LEU A 30 6.59 7.00 -2.49
N LEU A 31 7.41 6.08 -2.99
CA LEU A 31 8.86 6.14 -2.85
C LEU A 31 9.50 7.29 -3.64
N ALA A 32 8.89 7.71 -4.75
CA ALA A 32 9.35 8.86 -5.54
C ALA A 32 8.90 10.21 -4.94
N LEU A 33 7.80 10.22 -4.19
CA LEU A 33 7.17 11.46 -3.68
C LEU A 33 8.14 12.41 -2.97
N PRO A 34 9.06 11.95 -2.08
CA PRO A 34 10.02 12.84 -1.43
C PRO A 34 11.01 13.53 -2.39
N SER A 35 11.22 12.93 -3.56
CA SER A 35 12.15 13.44 -4.59
C SER A 35 11.44 14.32 -5.63
N VAL A 36 10.13 14.41 -5.57
CA VAL A 36 9.33 15.21 -6.50
C VAL A 36 9.16 16.61 -5.92
N VAL A 37 9.85 17.59 -6.53
CA VAL A 37 9.54 19.00 -6.28
C VAL A 37 8.25 19.30 -7.07
N LEU A 38 7.13 19.43 -6.37
CA LEU A 38 5.88 19.81 -7.01
C LEU A 38 6.06 21.18 -7.68
N PRO A 39 5.96 21.27 -9.02
CA PRO A 39 6.05 22.54 -9.69
C PRO A 39 4.85 23.42 -9.26
N SER A 40 5.08 24.71 -9.12
CA SER A 40 3.99 25.65 -8.92
C SER A 40 3.07 25.62 -10.15
N VAL A 41 1.80 26.01 -9.99
CA VAL A 41 0.85 26.12 -11.12
C VAL A 41 1.44 26.98 -12.23
N ILE A 42 2.13 28.06 -11.88
CA ILE A 42 2.86 28.95 -12.81
C ILE A 42 4.01 28.19 -13.50
N GLY A 43 4.70 27.33 -12.76
CA GLY A 43 5.79 26.50 -13.32
C GLY A 43 5.29 25.45 -14.32
N ILE A 44 4.12 24.84 -14.07
CA ILE A 44 3.48 23.92 -15.02
C ILE A 44 3.08 24.67 -16.29
N ALA A 45 2.39 25.81 -16.18
CA ALA A 45 2.01 26.64 -17.33
C ALA A 45 3.23 27.11 -18.13
N GLY A 46 4.32 27.48 -17.45
CA GLY A 46 5.57 27.89 -18.11
C GLY A 46 6.29 26.76 -18.87
N VAL A 47 6.21 25.51 -18.37
CA VAL A 47 6.83 24.35 -19.02
C VAL A 47 5.97 23.78 -20.14
N THR A 48 4.65 23.75 -19.97
CA THR A 48 3.71 23.17 -20.93
C THR A 48 3.26 24.17 -22.00
N GLY A 49 3.48 25.47 -21.78
CA GLY A 49 2.98 26.54 -22.66
C GLY A 49 1.44 26.60 -22.70
N VAL A 50 0.78 26.00 -21.71
CA VAL A 50 -0.66 25.84 -21.69
C VAL A 50 -1.26 26.72 -20.59
N ASP A 51 -2.07 27.69 -20.97
CA ASP A 51 -2.96 28.36 -20.05
C ASP A 51 -4.11 27.39 -19.69
N ALA A 52 -4.00 26.73 -18.54
CA ALA A 52 -5.03 25.81 -18.05
C ALA A 52 -6.36 26.52 -17.81
N PHE A 53 -6.31 27.81 -17.54
CA PHE A 53 -7.49 28.65 -17.33
C PHE A 53 -7.49 29.82 -18.33
N GLY A 54 -8.61 30.06 -18.97
CA GLY A 54 -8.81 31.26 -19.81
C GLY A 54 -8.80 32.57 -19.00
N ILE A 55 -8.77 33.70 -19.68
CA ILE A 55 -8.74 35.04 -19.07
C ILE A 55 -9.96 35.28 -18.14
N ASP A 56 -11.05 34.58 -18.39
CA ASP A 56 -12.28 34.56 -17.58
C ASP A 56 -12.28 33.58 -16.42
N GLY A 57 -11.14 32.91 -16.14
CA GLY A 57 -10.99 31.94 -15.06
C GLY A 57 -11.66 30.59 -15.31
N ARG A 58 -12.22 30.38 -16.52
CA ARG A 58 -12.84 29.09 -16.86
C ARG A 58 -11.80 28.10 -17.39
N PRO A 59 -11.96 26.77 -17.08
CA PRO A 59 -11.09 25.74 -17.62
C PRO A 59 -11.13 25.74 -19.15
N THR A 60 -9.96 25.68 -19.79
CA THR A 60 -9.83 25.59 -21.25
C THR A 60 -10.04 24.15 -21.73
N MET A 61 -10.26 23.96 -23.04
CA MET A 61 -10.33 22.61 -23.64
C MET A 61 -9.05 21.80 -23.34
N TRP A 62 -7.89 22.45 -23.36
CA TRP A 62 -6.62 21.83 -23.01
C TRP A 62 -6.60 21.26 -21.57
N PHE A 63 -7.21 21.95 -20.63
CA PHE A 63 -7.36 21.44 -19.27
C PHE A 63 -8.11 20.09 -19.26
N PHE A 64 -9.24 20.04 -19.96
CA PHE A 64 -10.04 18.82 -20.05
C PHE A 64 -9.30 17.69 -20.78
N GLU A 65 -8.52 17.99 -21.82
CA GLU A 65 -7.69 17.00 -22.52
C GLU A 65 -6.61 16.42 -21.60
N ILE A 66 -5.87 17.28 -20.89
CA ILE A 66 -4.85 16.84 -19.93
C ILE A 66 -5.49 15.98 -18.82
N VAL A 67 -6.59 16.44 -18.24
CA VAL A 67 -7.32 15.69 -17.20
C VAL A 67 -7.78 14.33 -17.73
N THR A 68 -8.30 14.28 -18.95
CA THR A 68 -8.75 13.03 -19.59
C THR A 68 -7.59 12.07 -19.81
N ILE A 69 -6.44 12.55 -20.30
CA ILE A 69 -5.23 11.75 -20.50
C ILE A 69 -4.72 11.21 -19.14
N VAL A 70 -4.67 12.05 -18.12
CA VAL A 70 -4.22 11.66 -16.77
C VAL A 70 -5.16 10.61 -16.19
N ILE A 71 -6.48 10.84 -16.22
CA ILE A 71 -7.47 9.88 -15.72
C ILE A 71 -7.38 8.57 -16.51
N GLY A 72 -7.31 8.63 -17.84
CA GLY A 72 -7.14 7.45 -18.70
C GLY A 72 -5.88 6.66 -18.36
N GLY A 73 -4.76 7.35 -18.16
CA GLY A 73 -3.50 6.76 -17.72
C GLY A 73 -3.59 6.08 -16.35
N VAL A 74 -4.24 6.73 -15.40
CA VAL A 74 -4.46 6.17 -14.05
C VAL A 74 -5.36 4.93 -14.11
N VAL A 75 -6.44 4.96 -14.89
CA VAL A 75 -7.35 3.80 -15.07
C VAL A 75 -6.62 2.65 -15.74
N ALA A 76 -5.85 2.89 -16.80
CA ALA A 76 -5.05 1.89 -17.46
C ALA A 76 -4.00 1.27 -16.52
N TRP A 77 -3.32 2.12 -15.73
CA TRP A 77 -2.37 1.66 -14.70
C TRP A 77 -3.06 0.79 -13.64
N LEU A 78 -4.21 1.20 -13.11
CA LEU A 78 -4.95 0.44 -12.11
C LEU A 78 -5.42 -0.93 -12.66
N ALA A 79 -5.86 -0.98 -13.92
CA ALA A 79 -6.22 -2.24 -14.58
C ALA A 79 -5.02 -3.18 -14.69
N LEU A 80 -3.89 -2.69 -15.19
CA LEU A 80 -2.64 -3.45 -15.31
C LEU A 80 -2.14 -3.90 -13.92
N ALA A 81 -2.12 -3.00 -12.96
CA ALA A 81 -1.72 -3.26 -11.58
C ALA A 81 -2.63 -4.31 -10.91
N SER A 82 -3.92 -4.32 -11.23
CA SER A 82 -4.86 -5.33 -10.70
C SER A 82 -4.55 -6.73 -11.24
N VAL A 83 -4.25 -6.86 -12.54
CA VAL A 83 -3.90 -8.16 -13.14
C VAL A 83 -2.57 -8.67 -12.61
N ILE A 84 -1.50 -7.88 -12.74
CA ILE A 84 -0.16 -8.28 -12.29
C ILE A 84 -0.14 -8.46 -10.76
N GLY A 85 -0.81 -7.58 -10.03
CA GLY A 85 -0.94 -7.69 -8.58
C GLY A 85 -1.67 -8.95 -8.14
N SER A 86 -2.64 -9.45 -8.93
CA SER A 86 -3.33 -10.71 -8.66
C SER A 86 -2.42 -11.92 -8.86
N LEU A 87 -1.59 -11.92 -9.90
CA LEU A 87 -0.55 -12.96 -10.11
C LEU A 87 0.41 -13.03 -8.91
N ILE A 88 0.89 -11.87 -8.48
CA ILE A 88 1.80 -11.76 -7.34
C ILE A 88 1.13 -12.25 -6.05
N ASP A 89 -0.15 -11.92 -5.82
CA ASP A 89 -0.86 -12.37 -4.63
C ASP A 89 -1.02 -13.88 -4.60
N VAL A 90 -1.37 -14.52 -5.72
CA VAL A 90 -1.45 -15.99 -5.77
C VAL A 90 -0.13 -16.60 -5.34
N TRP A 91 0.97 -16.11 -5.92
CA TRP A 91 2.30 -16.60 -5.57
C TRP A 91 2.65 -16.39 -4.10
N LEU A 92 2.34 -15.20 -3.54
CA LEU A 92 2.60 -14.90 -2.12
C LEU A 92 1.73 -15.73 -1.18
N ILE A 93 0.47 -16.00 -1.55
CA ILE A 93 -0.44 -16.86 -0.77
C ILE A 93 0.06 -18.31 -0.79
N GLU A 94 0.45 -18.83 -1.96
CA GLU A 94 1.01 -20.17 -2.10
C GLU A 94 2.32 -20.33 -1.33
N ALA A 95 3.19 -19.32 -1.38
CA ALA A 95 4.43 -19.32 -0.63
C ALA A 95 4.19 -19.32 0.89
N ALA A 96 3.19 -18.56 1.37
CA ALA A 96 2.83 -18.52 2.79
C ALA A 96 2.25 -19.86 3.30
N VAL A 97 1.51 -20.58 2.47
CA VAL A 97 0.91 -21.89 2.80
C VAL A 97 1.89 -23.04 2.58
N GLY A 98 2.86 -22.89 1.68
CA GLY A 98 3.81 -23.95 1.28
C GLY A 98 4.72 -24.48 2.40
N GLY A 99 4.78 -23.79 3.54
CA GLY A 99 5.41 -24.27 4.78
C GLY A 99 4.50 -25.19 5.62
N THR A 100 3.27 -25.44 5.23
CA THR A 100 2.34 -26.38 5.87
C THR A 100 2.22 -27.63 5.01
N ASP A 101 2.13 -28.83 5.63
CA ASP A 101 2.04 -30.15 4.95
C ASP A 101 0.78 -30.34 4.07
N ARG A 102 0.11 -29.25 3.70
CA ARG A 102 -1.05 -29.33 2.80
C ARG A 102 -0.58 -29.49 1.35
N PRO A 103 -1.19 -30.44 0.61
CA PRO A 103 -0.98 -30.54 -0.83
C PRO A 103 -1.56 -29.30 -1.50
N ILE A 104 -0.72 -28.26 -1.62
CA ILE A 104 -1.01 -27.17 -2.54
C ILE A 104 -1.11 -27.80 -3.91
N ARG A 105 -1.91 -27.24 -4.80
CA ARG A 105 -2.02 -27.59 -6.23
C ARG A 105 -0.65 -27.57 -6.93
N ARG A 106 0.31 -28.38 -6.40
CA ARG A 106 1.64 -28.58 -6.98
C ARG A 106 1.48 -29.21 -8.35
N GLY A 107 1.42 -28.40 -9.36
CA GLY A 107 1.35 -28.90 -10.75
C GLY A 107 0.72 -27.95 -11.75
N ARG A 108 0.15 -26.82 -11.33
CA ARG A 108 -0.26 -25.78 -12.29
C ARG A 108 0.80 -24.68 -12.32
N PRO A 109 1.54 -24.54 -13.43
CA PRO A 109 2.62 -23.56 -13.55
C PRO A 109 2.13 -22.10 -13.50
N LEU A 110 0.85 -21.85 -13.77
CA LEU A 110 0.21 -20.53 -13.69
C LEU A 110 -1.24 -20.66 -13.21
N PRO A 111 -1.76 -19.67 -12.45
CA PRO A 111 -3.17 -19.62 -12.09
C PRO A 111 -4.00 -19.55 -13.39
N GLY A 112 -5.11 -20.28 -13.44
CA GLY A 112 -6.01 -20.21 -14.58
C GLY A 112 -6.56 -18.79 -14.77
N ILE A 113 -6.78 -18.39 -16.02
CA ILE A 113 -7.33 -17.06 -16.37
C ILE A 113 -8.64 -16.77 -15.58
N GLY A 114 -9.47 -17.79 -15.35
CA GLY A 114 -10.69 -17.68 -14.57
C GLY A 114 -10.42 -17.18 -13.14
N LEU A 115 -9.43 -17.75 -12.43
CA LEU A 115 -9.06 -17.31 -11.08
C LEU A 115 -8.57 -15.85 -11.08
N LEU A 116 -7.78 -15.46 -12.07
CA LEU A 116 -7.30 -14.07 -12.18
C LEU A 116 -8.45 -13.10 -12.41
N LEU A 117 -9.39 -13.43 -13.29
CA LEU A 117 -10.58 -12.62 -13.54
C LEU A 117 -11.44 -12.49 -12.29
N ASP A 118 -11.63 -13.58 -11.55
CA ASP A 118 -12.37 -13.58 -10.30
C ASP A 118 -11.69 -12.70 -9.24
N MET A 119 -10.35 -12.74 -9.13
CA MET A 119 -9.60 -11.88 -8.22
C MET A 119 -9.71 -10.40 -8.61
N VAL A 120 -9.62 -10.09 -9.92
CA VAL A 120 -9.81 -8.73 -10.42
C VAL A 120 -11.24 -8.26 -10.17
N ALA A 121 -12.25 -9.14 -10.35
CA ALA A 121 -13.64 -8.82 -10.06
C ALA A 121 -13.87 -8.54 -8.56
N VAL A 122 -13.34 -9.38 -7.66
CA VAL A 122 -13.38 -9.12 -6.20
C VAL A 122 -12.80 -7.76 -5.86
N ARG A 123 -11.61 -7.44 -6.38
CA ARG A 123 -10.96 -6.16 -6.13
C ARG A 123 -11.75 -5.00 -6.71
N GLY A 124 -12.25 -5.15 -7.95
CA GLY A 124 -13.08 -4.13 -8.60
C GLY A 124 -14.33 -3.80 -7.79
N ILE A 125 -15.05 -4.82 -7.31
CA ILE A 125 -16.23 -4.63 -6.45
C ILE A 125 -15.86 -3.91 -5.15
N CYS A 126 -14.75 -4.30 -4.51
CA CYS A 126 -14.27 -3.65 -3.28
C CYS A 126 -13.81 -2.20 -3.52
N LEU A 127 -13.35 -1.86 -4.72
CA LEU A 127 -12.91 -0.49 -5.04
C LEU A 127 -14.08 0.48 -5.28
N LEU A 128 -15.28 0.01 -5.59
CA LEU A 128 -16.43 0.89 -5.88
C LEU A 128 -16.79 1.84 -4.72
N PRO A 129 -16.92 1.37 -3.45
CA PRO A 129 -17.16 2.27 -2.32
C PRO A 129 -16.03 3.29 -2.13
N LEU A 130 -14.77 2.86 -2.33
CA LEU A 130 -13.62 3.76 -2.24
C LEU A 130 -13.63 4.82 -3.33
N ALA A 131 -13.98 4.46 -4.57
CA ALA A 131 -14.13 5.41 -5.67
C ALA A 131 -15.20 6.47 -5.36
N GLY A 132 -16.34 6.05 -4.79
CA GLY A 132 -17.38 6.97 -4.33
C GLY A 132 -16.89 7.92 -3.23
N ALA A 133 -16.18 7.37 -2.22
CA ALA A 133 -15.59 8.17 -1.14
C ALA A 133 -14.55 9.17 -1.66
N LEU A 134 -13.70 8.75 -2.60
CA LEU A 134 -12.70 9.62 -3.23
C LEU A 134 -13.34 10.73 -4.08
N ALA A 135 -14.41 10.44 -4.83
CA ALA A 135 -15.13 11.43 -5.61
C ALA A 135 -15.74 12.50 -4.70
N TRP A 136 -16.39 12.07 -3.60
CA TRP A 136 -16.94 13.00 -2.61
C TRP A 136 -15.84 13.80 -1.91
N ALA A 137 -14.76 13.13 -1.46
CA ALA A 137 -13.63 13.81 -0.81
C ALA A 137 -12.95 14.82 -1.76
N GLY A 138 -12.83 14.48 -3.04
CA GLY A 138 -12.30 15.40 -4.05
C GLY A 138 -13.11 16.70 -4.14
N SER A 139 -14.44 16.62 -4.11
CA SER A 139 -15.31 17.81 -4.10
C SER A 139 -15.14 18.63 -2.81
N ARG A 140 -15.01 17.97 -1.65
CA ARG A 140 -14.79 18.64 -0.36
C ARG A 140 -13.43 19.35 -0.29
N ILE A 141 -12.37 18.66 -0.74
CA ILE A 141 -11.01 19.23 -0.79
C ILE A 141 -10.95 20.41 -1.78
N TYR A 142 -11.63 20.30 -2.93
CA TYR A 142 -11.72 21.38 -3.89
C TYR A 142 -12.40 22.62 -3.28
N THR A 143 -13.53 22.44 -2.60
CA THR A 143 -14.24 23.54 -1.93
C THR A 143 -13.37 24.16 -0.84
N ALA A 144 -12.76 23.35 0.03
CA ALA A 144 -11.87 23.85 1.08
C ALA A 144 -10.65 24.60 0.51
N ALA A 145 -10.09 24.12 -0.60
CA ALA A 145 -8.99 24.80 -1.27
C ALA A 145 -9.42 26.14 -1.87
N TYR A 146 -10.59 26.19 -2.49
CA TYR A 146 -11.14 27.42 -3.04
C TYR A 146 -11.41 28.46 -1.95
N ASP A 147 -12.03 28.06 -0.83
CA ASP A 147 -12.33 28.93 0.30
C ASP A 147 -11.03 29.49 0.92
N GLU A 148 -10.02 28.64 1.11
CA GLU A 148 -8.72 29.06 1.67
C GLU A 148 -7.88 29.94 0.73
N LEU A 149 -8.08 29.83 -0.58
CA LEU A 149 -7.43 30.71 -1.56
C LEU A 149 -8.11 32.07 -1.66
N THR A 150 -9.44 32.11 -1.50
CA THR A 150 -10.23 33.37 -1.60
C THR A 150 -10.35 34.10 -0.27
N THR A 151 -10.53 33.37 0.82
CA THR A 151 -10.69 33.88 2.19
C THR A 151 -9.85 33.10 3.19
N PRO A 152 -8.52 33.36 3.22
CA PRO A 152 -7.62 32.59 4.09
C PRO A 152 -8.01 32.66 5.56
N SER A 153 -8.16 31.50 6.21
CA SER A 153 -8.49 31.41 7.64
C SER A 153 -7.32 31.83 8.54
N ASN A 154 -6.09 31.48 8.14
CA ASN A 154 -4.87 31.80 8.86
C ASN A 154 -3.66 31.83 7.94
N LEU A 155 -3.01 32.98 7.79
CA LEU A 155 -1.83 33.13 6.93
C LEU A 155 -0.54 32.53 7.53
N ALA A 156 -0.50 32.28 8.83
CA ALA A 156 0.70 31.70 9.50
C ALA A 156 0.82 30.20 9.22
N THR A 157 -0.30 29.51 8.98
CA THR A 157 -0.32 28.08 8.69
C THR A 157 -0.16 27.82 7.18
N PRO A 158 0.67 26.88 6.73
CA PRO A 158 0.81 26.53 5.32
C PRO A 158 -0.53 26.10 4.68
N LEU A 159 -0.80 26.57 3.46
CA LEU A 159 -2.04 26.29 2.73
C LEU A 159 -2.45 24.79 2.72
N PRO A 160 -1.56 23.82 2.45
CA PRO A 160 -1.96 22.41 2.45
C PRO A 160 -2.49 21.93 3.80
N VAL A 161 -1.94 22.42 4.91
CA VAL A 161 -2.38 22.07 6.25
C VAL A 161 -3.79 22.59 6.51
N ARG A 162 -4.06 23.84 6.17
CA ARG A 162 -5.38 24.46 6.30
C ARG A 162 -6.45 23.73 5.48
N ILE A 163 -6.12 23.34 4.23
CA ILE A 163 -7.03 22.58 3.38
C ILE A 163 -7.37 21.24 4.04
N VAL A 164 -6.36 20.52 4.57
CA VAL A 164 -6.57 19.23 5.26
C VAL A 164 -7.39 19.40 6.54
N GLU A 165 -7.15 20.44 7.32
CA GLU A 165 -7.94 20.76 8.52
C GLU A 165 -9.41 21.03 8.18
N ASN A 166 -9.68 21.81 7.13
CA ASN A 166 -11.03 22.15 6.68
C ASN A 166 -11.76 21.01 5.94
N ALA A 167 -11.03 19.99 5.49
CA ALA A 167 -11.55 18.78 4.87
C ALA A 167 -11.25 17.51 5.68
N ALA A 168 -11.10 17.63 7.00
CA ALA A 168 -10.75 16.50 7.88
C ALA A 168 -11.80 15.37 7.83
N ASP A 169 -13.08 15.72 7.69
CA ASP A 169 -14.17 14.79 7.48
C ASP A 169 -13.96 13.91 6.24
N ALA A 170 -13.49 14.50 5.15
CA ALA A 170 -13.20 13.79 3.91
C ALA A 170 -12.01 12.82 4.08
N VAL A 171 -10.95 13.26 4.74
CA VAL A 171 -9.77 12.43 5.01
C VAL A 171 -10.15 11.23 5.89
N ILE A 172 -10.94 11.45 6.95
CA ILE A 172 -11.42 10.39 7.85
C ILE A 172 -12.29 9.41 7.08
N LEU A 173 -13.27 9.88 6.30
CA LEU A 173 -14.16 9.01 5.53
C LEU A 173 -13.37 8.12 4.55
N VAL A 174 -12.48 8.72 3.76
CA VAL A 174 -11.64 7.96 2.80
C VAL A 174 -10.81 6.92 3.53
N THR A 175 -10.21 7.28 4.67
CA THR A 175 -9.39 6.35 5.46
C THR A 175 -10.21 5.17 5.98
N VAL A 176 -11.40 5.42 6.54
CA VAL A 176 -12.28 4.35 7.04
C VAL A 176 -12.78 3.45 5.92
N VAL A 177 -13.23 4.04 4.80
CA VAL A 177 -13.69 3.26 3.64
C VAL A 177 -12.53 2.46 3.03
N TRP A 178 -11.34 3.05 2.92
CA TRP A 178 -10.15 2.35 2.45
C TRP A 178 -9.79 1.15 3.34
N LEU A 179 -9.75 1.31 4.66
CA LEU A 179 -9.47 0.21 5.60
C LEU A 179 -10.52 -0.90 5.50
N ALA A 180 -11.81 -0.55 5.40
CA ALA A 180 -12.88 -1.53 5.27
C ALA A 180 -12.79 -2.30 3.94
N THR A 181 -12.64 -1.60 2.82
CA THR A 181 -12.56 -2.21 1.49
C THR A 181 -11.30 -3.07 1.32
N GLU A 182 -10.17 -2.61 1.85
CA GLU A 182 -8.92 -3.36 1.82
C GLU A 182 -9.00 -4.62 2.68
N THR A 183 -9.65 -4.55 3.85
CA THR A 183 -9.89 -5.72 4.72
C THR A 183 -10.74 -6.77 4.02
N ILE A 184 -11.87 -6.34 3.43
CA ILE A 184 -12.77 -7.25 2.70
C ILE A 184 -12.05 -7.88 1.51
N ALA A 185 -11.33 -7.08 0.71
CA ALA A 185 -10.59 -7.56 -0.43
C ALA A 185 -9.47 -8.54 -0.03
N ALA A 186 -8.72 -8.24 1.04
CA ALA A 186 -7.66 -9.10 1.55
C ALA A 186 -8.17 -10.47 1.97
N LEU A 187 -9.30 -10.53 2.67
CA LEU A 187 -9.95 -11.78 3.10
C LEU A 187 -10.56 -12.52 1.92
N ALA A 188 -11.32 -11.83 1.04
CA ALA A 188 -12.02 -12.44 -0.07
C ALA A 188 -11.07 -13.06 -1.10
N VAL A 189 -9.99 -12.35 -1.47
CA VAL A 189 -8.97 -12.86 -2.39
C VAL A 189 -8.32 -14.14 -1.85
N ARG A 190 -8.00 -14.19 -0.55
CA ARG A 190 -7.40 -15.39 0.04
C ARG A 190 -8.37 -16.56 0.13
N ARG A 191 -9.64 -16.29 0.45
CA ARG A 191 -10.70 -17.31 0.39
C ARG A 191 -10.85 -17.87 -1.02
N LEU A 192 -10.87 -17.01 -2.02
CA LEU A 192 -10.96 -17.40 -3.43
C LEU A 192 -9.81 -18.35 -3.83
N VAL A 193 -8.57 -18.04 -3.41
CA VAL A 193 -7.39 -18.86 -3.74
C VAL A 193 -7.36 -20.17 -2.94
N LEU A 194 -7.74 -20.12 -1.64
CA LEU A 194 -7.58 -21.25 -0.72
C LEU A 194 -8.76 -22.23 -0.73
N SER A 195 -9.99 -21.76 -0.99
CA SER A 195 -11.20 -22.61 -0.96
C SER A 195 -11.80 -22.90 -2.33
N ASP A 196 -11.28 -22.29 -3.41
CA ASP A 196 -11.83 -22.41 -4.77
C ASP A 196 -13.29 -21.91 -4.86
N ASP A 197 -13.65 -20.99 -3.96
CA ASP A 197 -14.97 -20.38 -3.94
C ASP A 197 -15.11 -19.39 -5.11
N GLY A 198 -16.33 -19.23 -5.64
CA GLY A 198 -16.60 -18.15 -6.60
C GLY A 198 -16.62 -16.78 -5.92
N VAL A 199 -16.54 -15.71 -6.72
CA VAL A 199 -16.49 -14.29 -6.29
C VAL A 199 -17.51 -13.98 -5.18
N ARG A 200 -18.79 -14.34 -5.41
CA ARG A 200 -19.86 -14.04 -4.45
C ARG A 200 -19.64 -14.73 -3.10
N ARG A 201 -19.27 -16.03 -3.11
CA ARG A 201 -19.06 -16.80 -1.87
C ARG A 201 -17.85 -16.27 -1.10
N SER A 202 -16.80 -15.91 -1.80
CA SER A 202 -15.59 -15.33 -1.19
C SER A 202 -15.86 -13.99 -0.53
N LEU A 203 -16.64 -13.09 -1.16
CA LEU A 203 -17.03 -11.80 -0.58
C LEU A 203 -17.95 -11.98 0.64
N VAL A 204 -18.99 -12.81 0.53
CA VAL A 204 -19.88 -13.10 1.65
C VAL A 204 -19.11 -13.76 2.79
N GLY A 205 -18.25 -14.73 2.48
CA GLY A 205 -17.40 -15.39 3.46
C GLY A 205 -16.45 -14.43 4.19
N ALA A 206 -15.91 -13.45 3.51
CA ALA A 206 -15.08 -12.39 4.11
C ALA A 206 -15.91 -11.54 5.09
N LEU A 207 -17.11 -11.09 4.71
CA LEU A 207 -18.00 -10.33 5.58
C LEU A 207 -18.43 -11.14 6.81
N VAL A 208 -18.81 -12.40 6.62
CA VAL A 208 -19.16 -13.31 7.73
C VAL A 208 -17.99 -13.50 8.68
N GLN A 209 -16.76 -13.61 8.17
CA GLN A 209 -15.55 -13.73 9.00
C GLN A 209 -15.33 -12.47 9.85
N ILE A 210 -15.47 -11.27 9.27
CA ILE A 210 -15.33 -10.00 10.00
C ILE A 210 -16.35 -9.96 11.16
N VAL A 211 -17.61 -10.33 10.90
CA VAL A 211 -18.66 -10.31 11.92
C VAL A 211 -18.46 -11.38 13.00
N ARG A 212 -18.04 -12.60 12.62
CA ARG A 212 -17.85 -13.70 13.57
C ARG A 212 -16.57 -13.60 14.39
N ARG A 213 -15.52 -12.93 13.86
CA ARG A 213 -14.20 -12.83 14.48
C ARG A 213 -13.67 -11.39 14.46
N PRO A 214 -14.41 -10.43 15.01
CA PRO A 214 -14.06 -9.02 14.91
C PRO A 214 -12.72 -8.71 15.57
N ALA A 215 -12.44 -9.30 16.73
CA ALA A 215 -11.20 -9.03 17.46
C ALA A 215 -9.94 -9.54 16.72
N SER A 216 -10.00 -10.78 16.18
CA SER A 216 -8.87 -11.35 15.42
C SER A 216 -8.63 -10.57 14.13
N THR A 217 -9.70 -10.27 13.40
CA THR A 217 -9.62 -9.49 12.16
C THR A 217 -9.09 -8.08 12.45
N ALA A 218 -9.60 -7.40 13.48
CA ALA A 218 -9.11 -6.08 13.88
C ALA A 218 -7.63 -6.10 14.28
N ALA A 219 -7.19 -7.12 15.04
CA ALA A 219 -5.79 -7.28 15.40
C ALA A 219 -4.90 -7.46 14.16
N THR A 220 -5.34 -8.27 13.19
CA THR A 220 -4.62 -8.47 11.91
C THR A 220 -4.58 -7.19 11.08
N VAL A 221 -5.69 -6.42 11.01
CA VAL A 221 -5.74 -5.10 10.36
C VAL A 221 -4.74 -4.16 11.00
N LEU A 222 -4.82 -3.98 12.32
CA LEU A 222 -3.96 -3.04 13.06
C LEU A 222 -2.48 -3.43 12.93
N ALA A 223 -2.16 -4.70 13.12
CA ALA A 223 -0.79 -5.17 13.00
C ALA A 223 -0.25 -4.98 11.58
N SER A 224 -0.97 -5.49 10.57
CA SER A 224 -0.50 -5.47 9.18
C SER A 224 -0.47 -4.05 8.59
N THR A 225 -1.50 -3.24 8.85
CA THR A 225 -1.54 -1.85 8.37
C THR A 225 -0.57 -0.98 9.16
N GLY A 226 -0.51 -1.14 10.49
CA GLY A 226 0.42 -0.39 11.33
C GLY A 226 1.88 -0.62 10.96
N ALA A 227 2.28 -1.87 10.74
CA ALA A 227 3.64 -2.19 10.28
C ALA A 227 3.93 -1.60 8.89
N THR A 228 2.97 -1.67 7.96
CA THR A 228 3.14 -1.11 6.61
C THR A 228 3.24 0.42 6.68
N VAL A 229 2.38 1.09 7.44
CA VAL A 229 2.41 2.55 7.62
C VAL A 229 3.71 2.98 8.27
N LEU A 230 4.16 2.29 9.33
CA LEU A 230 5.42 2.60 10.00
C LEU A 230 6.61 2.43 9.05
N ALA A 231 6.70 1.31 8.35
CA ALA A 231 7.77 1.06 7.38
C ALA A 231 7.79 2.13 6.27
N THR A 232 6.62 2.47 5.73
CA THR A 232 6.49 3.50 4.69
C THR A 232 6.84 4.88 5.22
N ALA A 233 6.39 5.25 6.42
CA ALA A 233 6.71 6.54 7.03
C ALA A 233 8.22 6.70 7.28
N LEU A 234 8.88 5.67 7.80
CA LEU A 234 10.33 5.65 7.99
C LEU A 234 11.08 5.75 6.65
N ALA A 235 10.61 5.01 5.65
CA ALA A 235 11.17 5.05 4.30
C ALA A 235 11.06 6.46 3.69
N LEU A 236 9.89 7.08 3.77
CA LEU A 236 9.65 8.44 3.27
C LEU A 236 10.48 9.48 4.03
N ALA A 237 10.56 9.39 5.35
CA ALA A 237 11.36 10.30 6.16
C ALA A 237 12.86 10.21 5.81
N ALA A 238 13.40 8.99 5.69
CA ALA A 238 14.79 8.77 5.33
C ALA A 238 15.12 9.30 3.93
N THR A 239 14.28 8.99 2.94
CA THR A 239 14.49 9.45 1.56
C THR A 239 14.30 10.96 1.42
N ALA A 240 13.34 11.57 2.11
CA ALA A 240 13.14 13.03 2.13
C ALA A 240 14.36 13.75 2.71
N THR A 241 14.89 13.26 3.84
CA THR A 241 16.08 13.84 4.47
C THR A 241 17.30 13.71 3.56
N ALA A 242 17.54 12.53 2.98
CA ALA A 242 18.64 12.29 2.07
C ALA A 242 18.52 13.15 0.79
N PHE A 243 17.31 13.31 0.27
CA PHE A 243 17.04 14.19 -0.88
C PHE A 243 17.32 15.65 -0.56
N ASP A 244 16.90 16.13 0.63
CA ASP A 244 17.17 17.51 1.04
C ASP A 244 18.67 17.79 1.14
N TRP A 245 19.47 16.88 1.71
CA TRP A 245 20.91 16.98 1.74
C TRP A 245 21.52 17.06 0.33
N CYS A 246 21.08 16.19 -0.57
CA CYS A 246 21.52 16.19 -1.96
C CYS A 246 21.16 17.51 -2.66
N ARG A 247 19.95 18.01 -2.43
CA ARG A 247 19.48 19.30 -2.98
C ARG A 247 20.28 20.48 -2.44
N VAL A 248 20.57 20.50 -1.15
CA VAL A 248 21.41 21.54 -0.54
C VAL A 248 22.83 21.50 -1.12
N ALA A 249 23.42 20.31 -1.24
CA ALA A 249 24.74 20.14 -1.84
C ALA A 249 24.79 20.61 -3.31
N ALA A 250 23.72 20.31 -4.08
CA ALA A 250 23.61 20.72 -5.49
C ALA A 250 23.46 22.25 -5.65
N ARG A 251 22.76 22.91 -4.71
CA ARG A 251 22.52 24.37 -4.74
C ARG A 251 23.67 25.19 -4.16
N ASN A 252 24.54 24.57 -3.38
CA ASN A 252 25.65 25.29 -2.76
C ASN A 252 26.68 25.72 -3.81
N GLN A 253 26.67 27.00 -4.14
CA GLN A 253 27.62 27.61 -5.11
C GLN A 253 28.94 28.05 -4.46
N GLN A 254 28.99 28.09 -3.13
CA GLN A 254 30.24 28.49 -2.44
C GLN A 254 31.25 27.33 -2.46
N PRO A 255 32.49 27.57 -2.84
CA PRO A 255 33.52 26.56 -2.80
C PRO A 255 33.77 26.09 -1.37
N ILE A 256 33.72 24.78 -1.16
CA ILE A 256 34.14 24.15 0.09
C ILE A 256 35.66 23.98 0.00
N ALA A 257 36.37 25.08 0.29
CA ALA A 257 37.83 25.10 0.23
C ALA A 257 38.40 24.55 1.53
N VAL A 258 39.10 23.43 1.44
CA VAL A 258 39.92 22.93 2.54
C VAL A 258 41.39 23.26 2.18
N ALA A 259 42.03 24.07 3.00
CA ALA A 259 43.47 24.33 2.89
C ALA A 259 44.19 23.05 3.34
N LEU A 260 44.75 22.33 2.40
CA LEU A 260 45.65 21.21 2.70
C LEU A 260 47.05 21.82 2.81
N ASP A 261 47.52 22.04 4.04
CA ASP A 261 48.83 22.59 4.33
C ASP A 261 49.89 21.47 4.35
N PHE A 262 50.53 21.25 3.22
CA PHE A 262 51.67 20.36 3.09
C PHE A 262 52.98 21.16 2.98
N GLY A 263 53.15 22.23 3.75
CA GLY A 263 54.32 23.12 3.69
C GLY A 263 54.33 23.95 2.41
N PRO A 264 55.43 23.97 1.61
CA PRO A 264 55.55 24.85 0.43
C PRO A 264 54.56 24.52 -0.71
N LEU A 265 53.76 23.46 -0.58
CA LEU A 265 52.75 23.01 -1.54
C LEU A 265 51.32 23.16 -0.97
N SER A 266 50.97 24.31 -0.41
CA SER A 266 49.59 24.56 0.01
C SER A 266 48.68 24.68 -1.22
N THR A 267 47.77 23.72 -1.40
CA THR A 267 46.76 23.73 -2.47
C THR A 267 45.36 23.83 -1.87
N THR A 268 44.59 24.80 -2.33
CA THR A 268 43.15 24.85 -2.04
C THR A 268 42.41 23.94 -3.01
N ARG A 269 41.79 22.91 -2.48
CA ARG A 269 40.96 21.97 -3.29
C ARG A 269 39.49 22.22 -3.04
N ASP A 270 38.73 22.32 -4.12
CA ASP A 270 37.27 22.41 -4.03
C ASP A 270 36.65 21.01 -3.86
N PHE A 271 36.00 20.77 -2.72
CA PHE A 271 35.38 19.49 -2.36
C PHE A 271 33.90 19.44 -2.71
N ARG A 272 33.27 20.44 -3.34
CA ARG A 272 31.87 20.43 -3.74
C ARG A 272 31.48 19.18 -4.53
N PRO A 273 32.23 18.72 -5.56
CA PRO A 273 31.88 17.53 -6.30
C PRO A 273 31.85 16.28 -5.42
N VAL A 274 32.78 16.19 -4.47
CA VAL A 274 32.83 15.02 -3.52
C VAL A 274 31.65 15.04 -2.60
N VAL A 275 31.27 16.18 -2.03
CA VAL A 275 30.08 16.30 -1.15
C VAL A 275 28.82 15.98 -1.92
N PHE A 276 28.67 16.44 -3.16
CA PHE A 276 27.53 16.10 -4.00
C PHE A 276 27.45 14.59 -4.30
N VAL A 277 28.56 13.97 -4.66
CA VAL A 277 28.60 12.52 -4.93
C VAL A 277 28.27 11.73 -3.67
N LEU A 278 28.79 12.12 -2.51
CA LEU A 278 28.50 11.45 -1.24
C LEU A 278 27.01 11.58 -0.86
N THR A 279 26.42 12.76 -1.00
CA THR A 279 24.98 12.95 -0.70
C THR A 279 24.09 12.22 -1.70
N ALA A 280 24.47 12.14 -2.97
CA ALA A 280 23.78 11.35 -3.98
C ALA A 280 23.86 9.83 -3.67
N LEU A 281 25.01 9.35 -3.19
CA LEU A 281 25.18 7.97 -2.75
C LEU A 281 24.31 7.67 -1.51
N VAL A 282 24.26 8.57 -0.53
CA VAL A 282 23.37 8.46 0.63
C VAL A 282 21.90 8.39 0.20
N LEU A 283 21.49 9.23 -0.76
CA LEU A 283 20.15 9.18 -1.33
C LEU A 283 19.84 7.83 -2.00
N ALA A 284 20.78 7.30 -2.79
CA ALA A 284 20.62 6.00 -3.43
C ALA A 284 20.50 4.87 -2.41
N ILE A 285 21.33 4.87 -1.36
CA ILE A 285 21.26 3.88 -0.26
C ILE A 285 19.93 4.02 0.48
N ALA A 286 19.49 5.22 0.82
CA ALA A 286 18.23 5.47 1.49
C ALA A 286 17.05 4.94 0.65
N TRP A 287 17.08 5.15 -0.66
CA TRP A 287 16.05 4.68 -1.58
C TRP A 287 15.99 3.15 -1.69
N VAL A 288 17.14 2.49 -1.81
CA VAL A 288 17.23 1.03 -1.82
C VAL A 288 16.75 0.43 -0.49
N THR A 289 17.15 1.05 0.63
CA THR A 289 16.70 0.62 1.97
C THR A 289 15.19 0.80 2.13
N ALA A 290 14.64 1.92 1.67
CA ALA A 290 13.21 2.19 1.66
C ALA A 290 12.43 1.14 0.84
N ALA A 291 12.93 0.78 -0.34
CA ALA A 291 12.37 -0.27 -1.18
C ALA A 291 12.40 -1.64 -0.46
N ALA A 292 13.54 -2.00 0.14
CA ALA A 292 13.68 -3.26 0.89
C ALA A 292 12.71 -3.34 2.08
N LEU A 293 12.60 -2.28 2.89
CA LEU A 293 11.66 -2.21 4.01
C LEU A 293 10.20 -2.34 3.55
N SER A 294 9.84 -1.70 2.43
CA SER A 294 8.51 -1.80 1.84
C SER A 294 8.21 -3.22 1.34
N GLY A 295 9.19 -3.89 0.74
CA GLY A 295 9.08 -5.28 0.31
C GLY A 295 8.86 -6.23 1.50
N ILE A 296 9.64 -6.08 2.57
CA ILE A 296 9.51 -6.87 3.81
C ILE A 296 8.13 -6.65 4.45
N ALA A 297 7.70 -5.40 4.60
CA ALA A 297 6.40 -5.08 5.17
C ALA A 297 5.24 -5.67 4.35
N SER A 298 5.34 -5.63 3.01
CA SER A 298 4.35 -6.21 2.09
C SER A 298 4.30 -7.72 2.16
N ALA A 299 5.45 -8.40 2.24
CA ALA A 299 5.54 -9.85 2.40
C ALA A 299 4.92 -10.27 3.75
N TRP A 300 5.29 -9.59 4.83
CA TRP A 300 4.74 -9.85 6.16
C TRP A 300 3.23 -9.65 6.20
N ARG A 301 2.72 -8.54 5.61
CA ARG A 301 1.29 -8.28 5.49
C ARG A 301 0.57 -9.41 4.77
N SER A 302 1.11 -9.89 3.65
CA SER A 302 0.50 -11.00 2.90
C SER A 302 0.42 -12.27 3.74
N ALA A 303 1.49 -12.62 4.46
CA ALA A 303 1.53 -13.80 5.31
C ALA A 303 0.58 -13.69 6.51
N ALA A 304 0.47 -12.52 7.14
CA ALA A 304 -0.44 -12.29 8.27
C ALA A 304 -1.91 -12.52 7.86
N TRP A 305 -2.33 -11.96 6.73
CA TRP A 305 -3.67 -12.17 6.21
C TRP A 305 -3.95 -13.61 5.77
N THR A 306 -2.97 -14.30 5.21
CA THR A 306 -3.12 -15.72 4.83
C THR A 306 -3.30 -16.59 6.07
N GLY A 307 -2.52 -16.35 7.12
CA GLY A 307 -2.67 -17.06 8.39
C GLY A 307 -4.02 -16.82 9.08
N GLU A 308 -4.57 -15.60 8.99
CA GLU A 308 -5.89 -15.28 9.52
C GLU A 308 -7.00 -16.07 8.82
N VAL A 309 -6.95 -16.16 7.50
CA VAL A 309 -7.95 -16.93 6.72
C VAL A 309 -7.81 -18.43 6.97
N GLU A 310 -6.60 -18.98 7.03
CA GLU A 310 -6.38 -20.39 7.36
C GLU A 310 -6.92 -20.75 8.74
N ALA A 311 -6.67 -19.92 9.75
CA ALA A 311 -7.18 -20.10 11.11
C ALA A 311 -8.71 -20.07 11.15
N SER A 312 -9.33 -19.23 10.32
CA SER A 312 -10.78 -19.15 10.19
C SER A 312 -11.37 -20.42 9.57
N MET A 313 -10.77 -20.89 8.47
CA MET A 313 -11.24 -22.08 7.75
C MET A 313 -11.03 -23.40 8.54
N SER A 314 -9.98 -23.50 9.33
CA SER A 314 -9.73 -24.68 10.18
C SER A 314 -10.75 -24.81 11.30
N ASN A 315 -11.15 -23.70 11.92
CA ASN A 315 -12.16 -23.73 12.98
C ASN A 315 -13.57 -24.03 12.44
N ASP A 316 -13.90 -23.56 11.22
CA ASP A 316 -15.20 -23.88 10.59
C ASP A 316 -15.33 -25.39 10.26
N ARG A 317 -14.20 -26.09 10.07
CA ARG A 317 -14.16 -27.55 9.83
C ARG A 317 -14.26 -28.39 11.12
N ILE A 318 -13.80 -27.84 12.24
CA ILE A 318 -13.82 -28.53 13.54
C ILE A 318 -15.21 -28.42 14.16
N GLY A 319 -16.25 -27.86 13.59
CA GLY A 319 -17.58 -27.73 14.12
C GLY A 319 -17.67 -27.54 15.65
N PRO A 320 -18.71 -27.07 16.27
CA PRO A 320 -18.83 -27.20 17.71
C PRO A 320 -18.66 -28.70 18.03
N ALA A 321 -17.63 -29.01 18.88
CA ALA A 321 -17.46 -30.37 19.39
C ALA A 321 -18.86 -30.88 19.75
N PRO A 322 -19.30 -32.06 19.28
CA PRO A 322 -20.60 -32.58 19.66
C PRO A 322 -20.61 -32.44 21.17
N ALA A 323 -21.46 -31.53 21.67
CA ALA A 323 -21.70 -31.43 23.09
C ALA A 323 -21.96 -32.87 23.49
N GLU A 324 -21.09 -33.41 24.33
CA GLU A 324 -21.25 -34.75 24.86
C GLU A 324 -22.69 -34.77 25.34
N LEU A 325 -23.58 -35.26 24.48
CA LEU A 325 -24.90 -35.68 24.87
C LEU A 325 -24.64 -36.74 25.89
N GLY A 326 -24.62 -36.30 27.14
CA GLY A 326 -24.57 -37.17 28.30
C GLY A 326 -25.76 -38.08 28.32
N LEU A 327 -25.80 -39.04 27.40
CA LEU A 327 -26.57 -40.25 27.50
C LEU A 327 -25.70 -41.24 28.31
N SER A 328 -25.46 -40.87 29.55
CA SER A 328 -25.30 -41.81 30.64
C SER A 328 -26.62 -42.58 30.81
N GLY A 329 -26.95 -43.38 29.80
CA GLY A 329 -27.95 -44.43 29.91
C GLY A 329 -27.34 -45.54 30.76
N GLY A 330 -27.60 -45.54 32.04
CA GLY A 330 -27.21 -46.61 32.93
C GLY A 330 -27.69 -47.96 32.40
N PRO A 331 -26.87 -49.03 32.55
CA PRO A 331 -27.32 -50.39 32.28
C PRO A 331 -28.37 -50.74 33.32
N GLY A 332 -29.62 -50.82 32.86
CA GLY A 332 -30.70 -51.44 33.66
C GLY A 332 -30.35 -52.87 33.92
N GLU A 333 -30.01 -53.17 35.15
CA GLU A 333 -30.08 -54.51 35.73
C GLU A 333 -31.44 -55.11 35.38
N ARG A 334 -31.48 -56.16 34.60
CA ARG A 334 -32.54 -57.14 34.60
C ARG A 334 -32.02 -58.35 35.37
N SER A 335 -32.24 -58.36 36.65
CA SER A 335 -32.51 -59.55 37.48
C SER A 335 -33.84 -60.16 37.05
N GLY A 336 -33.89 -61.48 36.95
CA GLY A 336 -35.16 -62.20 36.84
C GLY A 336 -35.00 -63.58 36.31
N ASP A 337 -34.97 -64.53 37.24
CA ASP A 337 -35.44 -65.88 37.27
C ASP A 337 -35.30 -66.82 36.06
#